data_aaa85c5294b5ba309530b951a60ede88
#
_entry.id   aaa85c5294b5ba309530b951a60ede88
#
_cell.length_a   1.000
_cell.length_b   1.000
_cell.length_c   1.000
_cell.angle_alpha   90.00
_cell.angle_beta   90.00
_cell.angle_gamma   90.00
#
_symmetry.space_group_name_H-M   'P 1'
#
loop_
_entity.id
_entity.type
_entity.pdbx_description
1 polymer ?
#
loop_
_entity_poly.entity_id
_entity_poly.type
_entity_poly.pdbx_seq_one_letter_code
_entity_poly.pdbx_strand_id
1 'polypeptide(L)'
;MADEDDGGERSEDPTQKRLDDALERGDVAKSQEVNTWFMIAGATLVLSTFAGSIGGIQTPLKNVIANSWMLRTDGPSLLQLAQHLEYAVFAAIGVPLLMLLIAAIAGNMLQHRLVWSGESLKPKLSKISPMEGAKRVFGKQAVANFAKGLFKLVALGAVMTAVLWPERHRLESMLRSDPTSLFGVIVSLSVHLMGSVVAMLAVVAIADYFFQYRQWYERQKMSLRDMKEEFKQSEGDPHIKGRIRQLRHARMKKRMMAAVPKASVIITNPTHYSIALSYERGMQAPVCIAKGVDLIALKIREIAGKHNIPIVENVPLARALYATVEIDEEIPVEHYHAVAEIVGYVMGLKRGASARRT
;
A
#
# COMPACT_ATOMS: atom_id res chain seq x y z
N MET A 1 -10.80 14.56 -27.96
CA MET A 1 -12.00 14.05 -27.30
C MET A 1 -11.99 14.66 -25.92
N ALA A 2 -12.91 15.58 -25.68
CA ALA A 2 -13.07 16.20 -24.36
C ALA A 2 -13.65 15.12 -23.44
N ASP A 3 -12.92 14.79 -22.37
CA ASP A 3 -13.49 14.09 -21.24
C ASP A 3 -14.65 14.96 -20.73
N GLU A 4 -15.87 14.50 -20.93
CA GLU A 4 -17.03 14.99 -20.21
C GLU A 4 -16.73 14.70 -18.73
N ASP A 5 -16.33 15.73 -18.02
CA ASP A 5 -16.22 15.79 -16.58
C ASP A 5 -17.67 15.69 -16.05
N ASP A 6 -18.15 14.45 -15.94
CA ASP A 6 -19.46 14.14 -15.36
C ASP A 6 -19.32 14.38 -13.85
N GLY A 7 -19.54 15.65 -13.48
CA GLY A 7 -19.30 16.28 -12.20
C GLY A 7 -20.09 15.68 -11.03
N GLY A 8 -19.87 14.42 -10.75
CA GLY A 8 -20.20 13.85 -9.46
C GLY A 8 -19.35 14.53 -8.39
N GLU A 9 -19.99 15.24 -7.48
CA GLU A 9 -19.35 15.90 -6.33
C GLU A 9 -18.44 14.88 -5.64
N ARG A 10 -17.14 15.16 -5.59
CA ARG A 10 -16.13 14.29 -4.93
C ARG A 10 -16.26 14.44 -3.42
N SER A 11 -17.26 13.80 -2.87
CA SER A 11 -17.62 13.88 -1.45
C SER A 11 -17.07 12.71 -0.63
N GLU A 12 -16.81 11.57 -1.29
CA GLU A 12 -16.45 10.34 -0.60
C GLU A 12 -14.96 10.26 -0.28
N ASP A 13 -14.64 9.67 0.87
CA ASP A 13 -13.26 9.48 1.29
C ASP A 13 -12.51 8.53 0.37
N PRO A 14 -11.21 8.78 0.12
CA PRO A 14 -10.41 7.92 -0.75
C PRO A 14 -10.24 6.52 -0.19
N THR A 15 -10.32 5.51 -1.04
CA THR A 15 -10.00 4.13 -0.68
C THR A 15 -8.50 3.97 -0.41
N GLN A 16 -8.12 2.92 0.35
CA GLN A 16 -6.71 2.63 0.60
C GLN A 16 -5.93 2.41 -0.71
N LYS A 17 -6.53 1.74 -1.69
CA LYS A 17 -5.93 1.52 -3.01
C LYS A 17 -5.61 2.84 -3.71
N ARG A 18 -6.53 3.82 -3.69
CA ARG A 18 -6.31 5.14 -4.30
C ARG A 18 -5.17 5.89 -3.62
N LEU A 19 -5.05 5.78 -2.28
CA LEU A 19 -3.94 6.37 -1.53
C LEU A 19 -2.60 5.70 -1.88
N ASP A 20 -2.59 4.38 -2.04
CA ASP A 20 -1.40 3.63 -2.44
C ASP A 20 -1.00 3.96 -3.89
N ASP A 21 -1.96 4.05 -4.81
CA ASP A 21 -1.74 4.48 -6.19
C ASP A 21 -1.22 5.92 -6.29
N ALA A 22 -1.68 6.83 -5.41
CA ALA A 22 -1.15 8.19 -5.31
C ALA A 22 0.30 8.19 -4.85
N LEU A 23 0.63 7.37 -3.84
CA LEU A 23 1.98 7.17 -3.35
C LEU A 23 2.91 6.65 -4.46
N GLU A 24 2.52 5.62 -5.20
CA GLU A 24 3.30 5.05 -6.31
C GLU A 24 3.57 6.10 -7.42
N ARG A 25 2.60 6.95 -7.70
CA ARG A 25 2.75 8.06 -8.66
C ARG A 25 3.59 9.21 -8.13
N GLY A 26 3.93 9.21 -6.84
CA GLY A 26 4.67 10.28 -6.19
C GLY A 26 3.82 11.49 -5.81
N ASP A 27 2.48 11.37 -5.82
CA ASP A 27 1.57 12.40 -5.34
C ASP A 27 1.37 12.25 -3.84
N VAL A 28 2.18 12.96 -3.08
CA VAL A 28 2.20 12.93 -1.62
C VAL A 28 1.98 14.32 -1.02
N ALA A 29 1.47 14.38 0.20
CA ALA A 29 1.42 15.63 0.95
C ALA A 29 2.85 16.06 1.30
N LYS A 30 3.26 17.22 0.80
CA LYS A 30 4.60 17.75 1.00
C LYS A 30 4.53 19.24 1.39
N SER A 31 5.06 19.54 2.55
CA SER A 31 5.29 20.92 3.01
C SER A 31 6.77 21.29 2.83
N GLN A 32 7.03 22.40 2.15
CA GLN A 32 8.37 22.94 2.05
C GLN A 32 8.82 23.57 3.37
N GLU A 33 7.89 24.04 4.19
CA GLU A 33 8.17 24.65 5.48
C GLU A 33 8.76 23.64 6.46
N VAL A 34 8.28 22.40 6.45
CA VAL A 34 8.86 21.31 7.25
C VAL A 34 10.30 21.04 6.83
N ASN A 35 10.59 20.96 5.54
CA ASN A 35 11.96 20.76 5.08
C ASN A 35 12.88 21.92 5.47
N THR A 36 12.40 23.15 5.33
CA THR A 36 13.14 24.36 5.74
C THR A 36 13.40 24.33 7.24
N TRP A 37 12.40 23.97 8.04
CA TRP A 37 12.54 23.83 9.49
C TRP A 37 13.61 22.81 9.87
N PHE A 38 13.60 21.62 9.27
CA PHE A 38 14.62 20.59 9.53
C PHE A 38 16.03 21.07 9.17
N MET A 39 16.18 21.79 8.07
CA MET A 39 17.48 22.31 7.65
C MET A 39 17.99 23.38 8.61
N ILE A 40 17.13 24.33 9.04
CA ILE A 40 17.53 25.40 9.99
C ILE A 40 17.75 24.83 11.38
N ALA A 41 16.92 23.87 11.83
CA ALA A 41 17.12 23.15 13.08
C ALA A 41 18.44 22.36 13.08
N GLY A 42 18.72 21.65 11.99
CA GLY A 42 19.99 20.96 11.79
C GLY A 42 21.19 21.89 11.79
N ALA A 43 21.10 23.03 11.11
CA ALA A 43 22.15 24.05 11.11
C ALA A 43 22.37 24.68 12.50
N THR A 44 21.27 24.89 13.23
CA THR A 44 21.34 25.39 14.64
C THR A 44 22.02 24.35 15.52
N LEU A 45 21.70 23.09 15.39
CA LEU A 45 22.33 22.00 16.15
C LEU A 45 23.81 21.87 15.80
N VAL A 46 24.18 21.97 14.54
CA VAL A 46 25.59 22.00 14.10
C VAL A 46 26.31 23.21 14.73
N LEU A 47 25.72 24.39 14.63
CA LEU A 47 26.32 25.60 15.21
C LEU A 47 26.51 25.46 16.72
N SER A 48 25.52 25.00 17.46
CA SER A 48 25.58 24.82 18.89
C SER A 48 26.64 23.81 19.35
N THR A 49 26.82 22.73 18.56
CA THR A 49 27.68 21.60 18.92
C THR A 49 29.13 21.82 18.45
N PHE A 50 29.30 22.41 17.25
CA PHE A 50 30.58 22.47 16.56
C PHE A 50 31.21 23.87 16.51
N ALA A 51 30.54 24.91 17.01
CA ALA A 51 31.12 26.24 17.06
C ALA A 51 32.45 26.29 17.85
N GLY A 52 32.60 25.47 18.90
CA GLY A 52 33.84 25.26 19.62
C GLY A 52 34.86 24.39 18.90
N SER A 53 34.42 23.53 17.96
CA SER A 53 35.25 22.56 17.25
C SER A 53 36.02 23.16 16.04
N ILE A 54 35.77 24.44 15.69
CA ILE A 54 36.66 25.22 14.81
C ILE A 54 38.10 25.14 15.28
N GLY A 55 38.32 25.02 16.62
CA GLY A 55 39.61 24.69 17.23
C GLY A 55 40.26 23.39 16.69
N GLY A 56 39.44 22.43 16.22
CA GLY A 56 39.95 21.17 15.60
C GLY A 56 40.78 21.38 14.35
N ILE A 57 40.47 22.38 13.52
CA ILE A 57 41.29 22.79 12.37
C ILE A 57 42.35 23.83 12.81
N GLN A 58 42.00 24.74 13.71
CA GLN A 58 42.85 25.80 14.13
C GLN A 58 44.13 25.29 14.81
N THR A 59 44.06 24.24 15.62
CA THR A 59 45.21 23.68 16.33
C THR A 59 46.25 23.08 15.39
N PRO A 60 45.91 22.19 14.41
CA PRO A 60 46.86 21.69 13.43
C PRO A 60 47.48 22.79 12.58
N LEU A 61 46.68 23.78 12.15
CA LEU A 61 47.19 24.91 11.35
C LEU A 61 48.14 25.82 12.13
N LYS A 62 47.79 26.15 13.37
CA LYS A 62 48.70 26.91 14.27
C LYS A 62 50.01 26.15 14.48
N ASN A 63 49.93 24.84 14.72
CA ASN A 63 51.15 24.02 14.89
C ASN A 63 52.03 24.00 13.64
N VAL A 64 51.44 23.94 12.42
CA VAL A 64 52.19 24.02 11.19
C VAL A 64 52.87 25.36 11.03
N ILE A 65 52.15 26.47 11.31
CA ILE A 65 52.71 27.82 11.21
C ILE A 65 53.79 28.06 12.32
N ALA A 66 53.51 27.72 13.55
CA ALA A 66 54.41 27.92 14.69
C ALA A 66 55.69 27.11 14.58
N ASN A 67 55.62 25.91 13.97
CA ASN A 67 56.77 25.00 13.81
C ASN A 67 57.27 24.90 12.36
N SER A 68 56.91 25.85 11.53
CA SER A 68 57.26 25.83 10.09
C SER A 68 58.78 25.69 9.83
N TRP A 69 59.62 26.21 10.70
CA TRP A 69 61.06 26.11 10.64
C TRP A 69 61.61 24.70 11.01
N MET A 70 60.81 23.88 11.70
CA MET A 70 61.15 22.49 12.06
C MET A 70 60.59 21.48 11.09
N LEU A 71 59.79 21.88 10.12
CA LEU A 71 59.17 20.97 9.19
C LEU A 71 60.21 20.33 8.29
N ARG A 72 60.26 19.00 8.30
CA ARG A 72 61.10 18.25 7.37
C ARG A 72 60.50 18.34 5.96
N THR A 73 61.32 18.71 4.99
CA THR A 73 60.91 18.92 3.59
C THR A 73 61.13 17.67 2.72
N ASP A 74 61.41 16.52 3.35
CA ASP A 74 61.45 15.23 2.65
C ASP A 74 60.04 14.77 2.26
N GLY A 75 59.92 14.08 1.10
CA GLY A 75 58.65 13.67 0.52
C GLY A 75 57.73 12.91 1.49
N PRO A 76 58.21 11.88 2.21
CA PRO A 76 57.41 11.15 3.18
C PRO A 76 56.86 12.03 4.32
N SER A 77 57.63 12.95 4.87
CA SER A 77 57.19 13.86 5.96
C SER A 77 56.15 14.87 5.49
N LEU A 78 56.29 15.39 4.27
CA LEU A 78 55.30 16.28 3.67
C LEU A 78 53.98 15.53 3.38
N LEU A 79 54.07 14.27 2.96
CA LEU A 79 52.86 13.45 2.73
C LEU A 79 52.12 13.16 4.05
N GLN A 80 52.85 12.82 5.09
CA GLN A 80 52.23 12.62 6.44
C GLN A 80 51.58 13.91 6.96
N LEU A 81 52.21 15.05 6.79
CA LEU A 81 51.64 16.35 7.17
C LEU A 81 50.34 16.62 6.39
N ALA A 82 50.36 16.40 5.06
CA ALA A 82 49.19 16.58 4.23
C ALA A 82 48.04 15.66 4.64
N GLN A 83 48.32 14.39 4.88
CA GLN A 83 47.31 13.41 5.36
C GLN A 83 46.73 13.81 6.73
N HIS A 84 47.58 14.32 7.66
CA HIS A 84 47.11 14.77 8.97
C HIS A 84 46.22 16.00 8.86
N LEU A 85 46.58 16.96 8.03
CA LEU A 85 45.75 18.14 7.76
C LEU A 85 44.45 17.77 7.05
N GLU A 86 44.51 16.90 6.05
CA GLU A 86 43.32 16.38 5.34
C GLU A 86 42.34 15.71 6.31
N TYR A 87 42.86 14.81 7.17
CA TYR A 87 42.01 14.16 8.19
C TYR A 87 41.37 15.16 9.14
N ALA A 88 42.12 16.17 9.61
CA ALA A 88 41.61 17.20 10.49
C ALA A 88 40.49 18.03 9.82
N VAL A 89 40.65 18.36 8.53
CA VAL A 89 39.63 19.06 7.74
C VAL A 89 38.39 18.17 7.54
N PHE A 90 38.59 16.92 7.15
CA PHE A 90 37.46 15.98 6.96
C PHE A 90 36.70 15.74 8.29
N ALA A 91 37.38 15.58 9.39
CA ALA A 91 36.73 15.40 10.68
C ALA A 91 35.93 16.67 11.11
N ALA A 92 36.46 17.85 10.86
CA ALA A 92 35.80 19.11 11.24
C ALA A 92 34.60 19.47 10.34
N ILE A 93 34.59 19.10 9.07
CA ILE A 93 33.52 19.43 8.09
C ILE A 93 32.58 18.24 7.85
N GLY A 94 33.10 17.02 7.84
CA GLY A 94 32.36 15.82 7.49
C GLY A 94 31.20 15.55 8.44
N VAL A 95 31.43 15.65 9.75
CA VAL A 95 30.37 15.41 10.74
C VAL A 95 29.26 16.46 10.65
N PRO A 96 29.53 17.77 10.59
CA PRO A 96 28.50 18.78 10.29
C PRO A 96 27.73 18.54 9.02
N LEU A 97 28.39 18.20 7.92
CA LEU A 97 27.73 17.91 6.65
C LEU A 97 26.84 16.65 6.74
N LEU A 98 27.30 15.61 7.44
CA LEU A 98 26.52 14.40 7.69
C LEU A 98 25.25 14.70 8.50
N MET A 99 25.38 15.55 9.53
CA MET A 99 24.22 15.98 10.33
C MET A 99 23.20 16.74 9.48
N LEU A 100 23.64 17.66 8.61
CA LEU A 100 22.76 18.38 7.70
C LEU A 100 22.11 17.43 6.66
N LEU A 101 22.85 16.46 6.17
CA LEU A 101 22.31 15.42 5.27
C LEU A 101 21.21 14.60 5.98
N ILE A 102 21.47 14.18 7.21
CA ILE A 102 20.46 13.47 8.03
C ILE A 102 19.24 14.36 8.25
N ALA A 103 19.41 15.64 8.57
CA ALA A 103 18.31 16.57 8.75
C ALA A 103 17.47 16.74 7.46
N ALA A 104 18.13 16.84 6.30
CA ALA A 104 17.45 16.92 5.00
C ALA A 104 16.64 15.66 4.67
N ILE A 105 17.20 14.48 4.96
CA ILE A 105 16.51 13.19 4.77
C ILE A 105 15.33 13.07 5.74
N ALA A 106 15.56 13.37 7.03
CA ALA A 106 14.55 13.30 8.07
C ALA A 106 13.34 14.20 7.76
N GLY A 107 13.57 15.43 7.28
CA GLY A 107 12.52 16.37 6.89
C GLY A 107 11.60 15.84 5.78
N ASN A 108 12.13 15.04 4.86
CA ASN A 108 11.31 14.39 3.83
C ASN A 108 10.65 13.10 4.34
N MET A 109 11.40 12.24 5.04
CA MET A 109 10.87 10.93 5.50
C MET A 109 9.79 11.06 6.56
N LEU A 110 9.78 12.14 7.35
CA LEU A 110 8.74 12.38 8.36
C LEU A 110 7.40 12.73 7.74
N GLN A 111 7.39 13.32 6.54
CA GLN A 111 6.17 13.77 5.86
C GLN A 111 5.49 12.64 5.09
N HIS A 112 6.26 11.74 4.49
CA HIS A 112 5.75 10.62 3.69
C HIS A 112 6.76 9.47 3.64
N ARG A 113 6.29 8.27 3.34
CA ARG A 113 7.16 7.10 3.11
C ARG A 113 8.11 7.37 1.94
N LEU A 114 9.20 6.60 1.89
CA LEU A 114 10.14 6.69 0.77
C LEU A 114 9.40 6.39 -0.54
N VAL A 115 9.37 7.37 -1.44
CA VAL A 115 8.71 7.25 -2.74
C VAL A 115 9.75 7.13 -3.83
N TRP A 116 9.70 6.02 -4.55
CA TRP A 116 10.54 5.80 -5.72
C TRP A 116 9.68 5.83 -6.98
N SER A 117 9.42 7.02 -7.53
CA SER A 117 8.58 7.18 -8.72
C SER A 117 9.41 7.64 -9.92
N GLY A 118 9.59 6.75 -10.90
CA GLY A 118 10.21 7.08 -12.19
C GLY A 118 9.30 7.95 -13.08
N GLU A 119 8.01 8.01 -12.80
CA GLU A 119 7.05 8.80 -13.58
C GLU A 119 7.22 10.30 -13.38
N SER A 120 7.68 10.72 -12.22
CA SER A 120 7.96 12.14 -11.91
C SER A 120 9.16 12.68 -12.67
N LEU A 121 10.08 11.81 -13.15
CA LEU A 121 11.28 12.15 -13.91
C LEU A 121 11.02 12.31 -15.41
N LYS A 122 9.87 11.82 -15.92
CA LYS A 122 9.53 11.96 -17.34
C LYS A 122 9.27 13.42 -17.69
N PRO A 123 9.93 13.98 -18.71
CA PRO A 123 9.69 15.35 -19.15
C PRO A 123 8.25 15.46 -19.69
N LYS A 124 7.44 16.33 -19.10
CA LYS A 124 6.08 16.64 -19.56
C LYS A 124 6.10 17.98 -20.27
N LEU A 125 5.93 17.99 -21.60
CA LEU A 125 5.93 19.20 -22.44
C LEU A 125 4.87 20.22 -21.99
N SER A 126 3.78 19.77 -21.39
CA SER A 126 2.75 20.65 -20.80
C SER A 126 3.30 21.57 -19.70
N LYS A 127 4.34 21.14 -18.97
CA LYS A 127 4.96 21.98 -17.91
C LYS A 127 5.78 23.16 -18.46
N ILE A 128 6.09 23.18 -19.76
CA ILE A 128 6.93 24.19 -20.42
C ILE A 128 6.04 25.26 -21.11
N SER A 129 4.71 25.13 -21.07
CA SER A 129 3.81 26.10 -21.68
C SER A 129 3.91 27.47 -21.01
N PRO A 130 4.20 28.56 -21.77
CA PRO A 130 4.30 29.91 -21.21
C PRO A 130 3.00 30.40 -20.57
N MET A 131 1.86 29.95 -21.12
CA MET A 131 0.54 30.33 -20.64
C MET A 131 0.21 29.69 -19.27
N GLU A 132 0.60 28.44 -19.07
CA GLU A 132 0.53 27.79 -17.75
C GLU A 132 1.54 28.40 -16.77
N GLY A 133 2.71 28.80 -17.26
CA GLY A 133 3.71 29.53 -16.49
C GLY A 133 3.17 30.87 -15.97
N ALA A 134 2.58 31.68 -16.84
CA ALA A 134 1.93 32.95 -16.46
C ALA A 134 0.81 32.73 -15.43
N LYS A 135 -0.05 31.73 -15.63
CA LYS A 135 -1.13 31.37 -14.70
C LYS A 135 -0.60 30.92 -13.33
N ARG A 136 0.59 30.28 -13.30
CA ARG A 136 1.26 29.87 -12.07
C ARG A 136 1.87 31.05 -11.30
N VAL A 137 2.38 32.06 -12.02
CA VAL A 137 3.01 33.25 -11.42
C VAL A 137 1.98 34.28 -10.95
N PHE A 138 0.87 34.45 -11.69
CA PHE A 138 -0.17 35.45 -11.42
C PHE A 138 -1.50 34.87 -10.90
N GLY A 139 -1.55 33.55 -10.66
CA GLY A 139 -2.75 32.89 -10.17
C GLY A 139 -3.00 33.13 -8.67
N LYS A 140 -4.21 32.82 -8.24
CA LYS A 140 -4.62 32.93 -6.81
C LYS A 140 -3.64 32.19 -5.86
N GLN A 141 -3.08 31.08 -6.30
CA GLN A 141 -2.10 30.30 -5.53
C GLN A 141 -0.78 31.08 -5.33
N ALA A 142 -0.33 31.83 -6.34
CA ALA A 142 0.87 32.66 -6.23
C ALA A 142 0.69 33.81 -5.24
N VAL A 143 -0.45 34.46 -5.26
CA VAL A 143 -0.80 35.52 -4.30
C VAL A 143 -0.84 34.95 -2.88
N ALA A 144 -1.46 33.78 -2.68
CA ALA A 144 -1.47 33.12 -1.37
C ALA A 144 -0.06 32.77 -0.89
N ASN A 145 0.80 32.25 -1.78
CA ASN A 145 2.20 31.92 -1.44
C ASN A 145 3.02 33.20 -1.13
N PHE A 146 2.79 34.28 -1.88
CA PHE A 146 3.40 35.58 -1.61
C PHE A 146 2.99 36.11 -0.22
N ALA A 147 1.69 36.07 0.09
CA ALA A 147 1.18 36.50 1.41
C ALA A 147 1.77 35.67 2.56
N LYS A 148 1.87 34.34 2.40
CA LYS A 148 2.58 33.47 3.36
C LYS A 148 4.05 33.85 3.51
N GLY A 149 4.74 34.16 2.42
CA GLY A 149 6.14 34.60 2.42
C GLY A 149 6.31 35.92 3.16
N LEU A 150 5.45 36.90 2.91
CA LEU A 150 5.44 38.21 3.58
C LEU A 150 5.18 38.07 5.10
N PHE A 151 4.20 37.24 5.46
CA PHE A 151 3.91 36.94 6.87
C PHE A 151 5.14 36.35 7.57
N LYS A 152 5.82 35.37 6.96
CA LYS A 152 7.06 34.82 7.52
C LYS A 152 8.17 35.84 7.68
N LEU A 153 8.34 36.73 6.71
CA LEU A 153 9.35 37.77 6.76
C LEU A 153 9.08 38.72 7.95
N VAL A 154 7.82 39.12 8.14
CA VAL A 154 7.41 39.98 9.26
C VAL A 154 7.59 39.24 10.59
N ALA A 155 7.18 38.00 10.69
CA ALA A 155 7.35 37.18 11.91
C ALA A 155 8.83 36.99 12.23
N LEU A 156 9.67 36.71 11.25
CA LEU A 156 11.12 36.56 11.41
C LEU A 156 11.73 37.89 11.91
N GLY A 157 11.37 39.03 11.29
CA GLY A 157 11.80 40.35 11.72
C GLY A 157 11.41 40.67 13.18
N ALA A 158 10.18 40.30 13.55
CA ALA A 158 9.69 40.45 14.91
C ALA A 158 10.50 39.63 15.94
N VAL A 159 10.77 38.36 15.63
CA VAL A 159 11.60 37.47 16.47
C VAL A 159 13.03 38.00 16.57
N MET A 160 13.65 38.41 15.45
CA MET A 160 14.98 39.00 15.47
C MET A 160 15.03 40.24 16.32
N THR A 161 14.06 41.15 16.20
CA THR A 161 13.98 42.37 17.02
C THR A 161 13.78 42.01 18.48
N ALA A 162 12.89 41.08 18.81
CA ALA A 162 12.63 40.64 20.19
C ALA A 162 13.88 40.05 20.87
N VAL A 163 14.70 39.32 20.12
CA VAL A 163 15.93 38.68 20.64
C VAL A 163 17.09 39.68 20.70
N LEU A 164 17.29 40.51 19.67
CA LEU A 164 18.47 41.39 19.58
C LEU A 164 18.30 42.72 20.36
N TRP A 165 17.06 43.21 20.46
CA TRP A 165 16.81 44.51 21.13
C TRP A 165 17.25 44.54 22.60
N PRO A 166 17.01 43.54 23.45
CA PRO A 166 17.52 43.46 24.80
C PRO A 166 19.05 43.40 24.87
N GLU A 167 19.71 42.78 23.89
CA GLU A 167 21.16 42.56 23.84
C GLU A 167 21.94 43.79 23.31
N ARG A 168 21.26 44.87 22.89
CA ARG A 168 21.91 46.06 22.28
C ARG A 168 23.02 46.66 23.15
N HIS A 169 22.80 46.79 24.47
CA HIS A 169 23.80 47.35 25.39
C HIS A 169 25.00 46.41 25.56
N ARG A 170 24.79 45.13 25.49
CA ARG A 170 25.85 44.12 25.52
C ARG A 170 26.70 44.20 24.23
N LEU A 171 26.05 44.39 23.09
CA LEU A 171 26.74 44.59 21.79
C LEU A 171 27.58 45.90 21.80
N GLU A 172 27.08 47.00 22.38
CA GLU A 172 27.83 48.23 22.55
C GLU A 172 29.06 48.04 23.44
N SER A 173 28.94 47.26 24.53
CA SER A 173 30.08 46.97 25.42
C SER A 173 31.15 46.09 24.80
N MET A 174 30.81 45.29 23.80
CA MET A 174 31.74 44.43 23.06
C MET A 174 32.80 45.20 22.28
N LEU A 175 32.51 46.43 21.85
CA LEU A 175 33.49 47.28 21.18
C LEU A 175 34.74 47.57 22.03
N ARG A 176 34.64 47.37 23.35
CA ARG A 176 35.73 47.57 24.34
C ARG A 176 36.32 46.27 24.87
N SER A 177 35.85 45.13 24.40
CA SER A 177 36.22 43.79 24.87
C SER A 177 37.40 43.22 24.09
N ASP A 178 38.11 42.26 24.66
CA ASP A 178 39.15 41.49 24.00
C ASP A 178 38.59 40.69 22.80
N PRO A 179 39.20 40.78 21.62
CA PRO A 179 38.75 40.03 20.44
C PRO A 179 38.56 38.52 20.66
N THR A 180 39.28 37.90 21.56
CA THR A 180 39.16 36.48 21.88
C THR A 180 37.84 36.13 22.57
N SER A 181 37.29 37.06 23.39
CA SER A 181 36.00 36.89 24.07
C SER A 181 34.81 37.14 23.15
N LEU A 182 34.98 37.93 22.09
CA LEU A 182 33.92 38.25 21.10
C LEU A 182 33.36 37.01 20.40
N PHE A 183 34.21 36.05 20.05
CA PHE A 183 33.79 34.85 19.33
C PHE A 183 32.76 34.06 20.15
N GLY A 184 33.00 33.84 21.45
CA GLY A 184 32.06 33.10 22.31
C GLY A 184 30.70 33.79 22.42
N VAL A 185 30.71 35.14 22.52
CA VAL A 185 29.47 35.92 22.62
C VAL A 185 28.68 35.87 21.27
N ILE A 186 29.37 36.01 20.13
CA ILE A 186 28.75 35.92 18.81
C ILE A 186 28.13 34.56 18.64
N VAL A 187 28.81 33.46 18.96
CA VAL A 187 28.27 32.10 18.89
C VAL A 187 27.06 31.93 19.81
N SER A 188 27.15 32.34 21.05
CA SER A 188 26.04 32.27 22.01
C SER A 188 24.80 33.00 21.50
N LEU A 189 24.99 34.27 21.05
CA LEU A 189 23.91 35.08 20.52
C LEU A 189 23.31 34.46 19.22
N SER A 190 24.16 33.92 18.32
CA SER A 190 23.72 33.26 17.11
C SER A 190 22.90 32.02 17.40
N VAL A 191 23.33 31.17 18.35
CA VAL A 191 22.59 29.98 18.78
C VAL A 191 21.24 30.35 19.38
N HIS A 192 21.20 31.40 20.25
CA HIS A 192 19.96 31.89 20.85
C HIS A 192 18.99 32.42 19.78
N LEU A 193 19.48 33.21 18.83
CA LEU A 193 18.70 33.75 17.72
C LEU A 193 18.17 32.60 16.83
N MET A 194 19.06 31.70 16.44
CA MET A 194 18.68 30.54 15.61
C MET A 194 17.66 29.63 16.32
N GLY A 195 17.83 29.38 17.62
CA GLY A 195 16.88 28.62 18.43
C GLY A 195 15.49 29.26 18.47
N SER A 196 15.43 30.58 18.62
CA SER A 196 14.17 31.34 18.58
C SER A 196 13.50 31.29 17.20
N VAL A 197 14.29 31.38 16.12
CA VAL A 197 13.81 31.22 14.75
C VAL A 197 13.30 29.80 14.50
N VAL A 198 14.01 28.78 14.99
CA VAL A 198 13.58 27.36 14.90
C VAL A 198 12.25 27.16 15.60
N ALA A 199 12.08 27.72 16.81
CA ALA A 199 10.83 27.62 17.56
C ALA A 199 9.66 28.27 16.80
N MET A 200 9.86 29.45 16.24
CA MET A 200 8.84 30.13 15.42
C MET A 200 8.53 29.34 14.15
N LEU A 201 9.56 28.90 13.43
CA LEU A 201 9.37 28.11 12.19
C LEU A 201 8.72 26.76 12.45
N ALA A 202 8.87 26.17 13.64
CA ALA A 202 8.18 24.93 14.01
C ALA A 202 6.65 25.11 13.95
N VAL A 203 6.15 26.21 14.52
CA VAL A 203 4.71 26.52 14.47
C VAL A 203 4.23 26.70 13.05
N VAL A 204 5.00 27.44 12.22
CA VAL A 204 4.67 27.66 10.81
C VAL A 204 4.69 26.34 10.02
N ALA A 205 5.71 25.52 10.24
CA ALA A 205 5.86 24.22 9.56
C ALA A 205 4.71 23.25 9.90
N ILE A 206 4.32 23.18 11.18
CA ILE A 206 3.20 22.35 11.63
C ILE A 206 1.90 22.83 10.97
N ALA A 207 1.62 24.13 11.03
CA ALA A 207 0.40 24.69 10.44
C ALA A 207 0.35 24.47 8.91
N ASP A 208 1.48 24.71 8.21
CA ASP A 208 1.55 24.48 6.75
C ASP A 208 1.41 22.98 6.39
N TYR A 209 2.01 22.09 7.17
CA TYR A 209 1.88 20.64 6.94
C TYR A 209 0.42 20.20 7.04
N PHE A 210 -0.31 20.58 8.09
CA PHE A 210 -1.73 20.25 8.20
C PHE A 210 -2.56 20.83 7.07
N PHE A 211 -2.27 22.04 6.64
CA PHE A 211 -2.95 22.66 5.48
C PHE A 211 -2.66 21.90 4.18
N GLN A 212 -1.39 21.58 3.91
CA GLN A 212 -1.00 20.82 2.71
C GLN A 212 -1.57 19.39 2.73
N TYR A 213 -1.54 18.74 3.89
CA TYR A 213 -2.12 17.40 4.04
C TYR A 213 -3.64 17.40 3.76
N ARG A 214 -4.36 18.36 4.35
CA ARG A 214 -5.80 18.51 4.10
C ARG A 214 -6.10 18.79 2.63
N GLN A 215 -5.35 19.69 2.01
CA GLN A 215 -5.52 19.99 0.60
C GLN A 215 -5.20 18.79 -0.31
N TRP A 216 -4.17 18.02 0.05
CA TRP A 216 -3.84 16.78 -0.66
C TRP A 216 -4.96 15.74 -0.48
N TYR A 217 -5.45 15.54 0.73
CA TYR A 217 -6.53 14.61 1.04
C TYR A 217 -7.83 14.95 0.28
N GLU A 218 -8.21 16.22 0.25
CA GLU A 218 -9.36 16.69 -0.52
C GLU A 218 -9.23 16.41 -2.03
N ARG A 219 -8.02 16.49 -2.58
CA ARG A 219 -7.76 16.12 -3.99
C ARG A 219 -7.88 14.63 -4.25
N GLN A 220 -7.69 13.79 -3.24
CA GLN A 220 -7.82 12.33 -3.35
C GLN A 220 -9.27 11.85 -3.19
N LYS A 221 -10.19 12.70 -2.74
CA LYS A 221 -11.60 12.35 -2.62
C LYS A 221 -12.19 11.86 -3.94
N MET A 222 -13.14 10.96 -3.83
CA MET A 222 -13.74 10.22 -4.93
C MET A 222 -15.21 10.59 -5.13
N SER A 223 -15.72 10.39 -6.33
CA SER A 223 -17.17 10.36 -6.55
C SER A 223 -17.72 8.98 -6.15
N LEU A 224 -19.00 8.90 -5.86
CA LEU A 224 -19.70 7.63 -5.61
C LEU A 224 -19.54 6.64 -6.78
N ARG A 225 -19.43 7.15 -8.00
CA ARG A 225 -19.22 6.34 -9.20
C ARG A 225 -17.81 5.74 -9.21
N ASP A 226 -16.79 6.58 -8.99
CA ASP A 226 -15.39 6.14 -8.92
C ASP A 226 -15.21 5.05 -7.87
N MET A 227 -15.79 5.23 -6.68
CA MET A 227 -15.74 4.26 -5.59
C MET A 227 -16.37 2.93 -5.99
N LYS A 228 -17.55 2.94 -6.63
CA LYS A 228 -18.20 1.72 -7.12
C LYS A 228 -17.38 1.02 -8.21
N GLU A 229 -16.76 1.77 -9.10
CA GLU A 229 -15.91 1.23 -10.16
C GLU A 229 -14.64 0.60 -9.59
N GLU A 230 -14.03 1.24 -8.59
CA GLU A 230 -12.85 0.71 -7.92
C GLU A 230 -13.15 -0.56 -7.12
N PHE A 231 -14.31 -0.62 -6.41
CA PHE A 231 -14.78 -1.84 -5.77
C PHE A 231 -14.98 -2.98 -6.77
N LYS A 232 -15.59 -2.69 -7.93
CA LYS A 232 -15.74 -3.69 -9.00
C LYS A 232 -14.39 -4.20 -9.52
N GLN A 233 -13.40 -3.33 -9.64
CA GLN A 233 -12.05 -3.71 -10.08
C GLN A 233 -11.32 -4.56 -9.04
N SER A 234 -11.46 -4.22 -7.77
CA SER A 234 -10.74 -4.90 -6.66
C SER A 234 -11.39 -6.23 -6.29
N GLU A 235 -12.72 -6.29 -6.16
CA GLU A 235 -13.45 -7.47 -5.70
C GLU A 235 -14.11 -8.26 -6.82
N GLY A 236 -14.14 -7.71 -8.03
CA GLY A 236 -14.85 -8.25 -9.19
C GLY A 236 -16.33 -7.86 -9.20
N ASP A 237 -16.91 -7.84 -10.38
CA ASP A 237 -18.32 -7.49 -10.57
C ASP A 237 -19.23 -8.58 -9.95
N PRO A 238 -20.14 -8.23 -8.99
CA PRO A 238 -21.06 -9.16 -8.37
C PRO A 238 -21.94 -9.90 -9.39
N HIS A 239 -22.32 -9.23 -10.49
CA HIS A 239 -23.10 -9.84 -11.58
C HIS A 239 -22.29 -10.93 -12.29
N ILE A 240 -20.99 -10.71 -12.52
CA ILE A 240 -20.12 -11.71 -13.14
C ILE A 240 -19.94 -12.91 -12.20
N LYS A 241 -19.69 -12.67 -10.88
CA LYS A 241 -19.63 -13.75 -9.88
C LYS A 241 -20.94 -14.56 -9.83
N GLY A 242 -22.07 -13.89 -9.85
CA GLY A 242 -23.39 -14.51 -9.91
C GLY A 242 -23.56 -15.36 -11.18
N ARG A 243 -23.17 -14.84 -12.34
CA ARG A 243 -23.23 -15.55 -13.63
C ARG A 243 -22.33 -16.78 -13.66
N ILE A 244 -21.12 -16.66 -13.14
CA ILE A 244 -20.19 -17.81 -13.03
C ILE A 244 -20.79 -18.90 -12.12
N ARG A 245 -21.40 -18.54 -10.99
CA ARG A 245 -22.08 -19.49 -10.09
C ARG A 245 -23.23 -20.20 -10.80
N GLN A 246 -24.09 -19.46 -11.51
CA GLN A 246 -25.18 -20.05 -12.30
C GLN A 246 -24.66 -21.03 -13.38
N LEU A 247 -23.61 -20.64 -14.12
CA LEU A 247 -23.01 -21.49 -15.14
C LEU A 247 -22.38 -22.76 -14.53
N ARG A 248 -21.74 -22.67 -13.37
CA ARG A 248 -21.22 -23.83 -12.65
C ARG A 248 -22.34 -24.80 -12.25
N HIS A 249 -23.43 -24.29 -11.66
CA HIS A 249 -24.59 -25.12 -11.31
C HIS A 249 -25.24 -25.76 -12.55
N ALA A 250 -25.41 -25.02 -13.63
CA ALA A 250 -25.95 -25.56 -14.88
C ALA A 250 -25.05 -26.66 -15.46
N ARG A 251 -23.72 -26.48 -15.44
CA ARG A 251 -22.77 -27.52 -15.92
C ARG A 251 -22.78 -28.77 -15.03
N MET A 252 -22.81 -28.59 -13.68
CA MET A 252 -22.92 -29.71 -12.75
C MET A 252 -24.20 -30.52 -13.01
N LYS A 253 -25.34 -29.83 -13.13
CA LYS A 253 -26.63 -30.47 -13.47
C LYS A 253 -26.56 -31.21 -14.79
N LYS A 254 -25.95 -30.63 -15.83
CA LYS A 254 -25.79 -31.28 -17.15
C LYS A 254 -24.89 -32.52 -17.07
N ARG A 255 -23.75 -32.45 -16.32
CA ARG A 255 -22.85 -33.61 -16.10
C ARG A 255 -23.57 -34.72 -15.34
N MET A 256 -24.28 -34.40 -14.28
CA MET A 256 -25.05 -35.33 -13.48
C MET A 256 -26.09 -36.06 -14.36
N MET A 257 -26.86 -35.32 -15.19
CA MET A 257 -27.84 -35.94 -16.09
C MET A 257 -27.19 -36.80 -17.16
N ALA A 258 -26.02 -36.46 -17.68
CA ALA A 258 -25.25 -37.23 -18.62
C ALA A 258 -24.66 -38.51 -18.01
N ALA A 259 -24.51 -38.58 -16.68
CA ALA A 259 -24.07 -39.77 -15.97
C ALA A 259 -25.19 -40.80 -15.74
N VAL A 260 -26.47 -40.38 -15.71
CA VAL A 260 -27.62 -41.26 -15.44
C VAL A 260 -27.66 -42.52 -16.30
N PRO A 261 -27.34 -42.46 -17.62
CA PRO A 261 -27.31 -43.68 -18.46
C PRO A 261 -26.34 -44.77 -18.02
N LYS A 262 -25.35 -44.40 -17.17
CA LYS A 262 -24.35 -45.33 -16.62
C LYS A 262 -24.81 -46.00 -15.31
N ALA A 263 -25.99 -45.63 -14.82
CA ALA A 263 -26.49 -46.19 -13.57
C ALA A 263 -26.82 -47.68 -13.71
N SER A 264 -26.54 -48.42 -12.67
CA SER A 264 -26.91 -49.85 -12.56
C SER A 264 -28.36 -49.99 -12.08
N VAL A 265 -28.83 -49.07 -11.21
CA VAL A 265 -30.19 -49.05 -10.66
C VAL A 265 -30.56 -47.62 -10.24
N ILE A 266 -31.84 -47.30 -10.33
CA ILE A 266 -32.41 -46.07 -9.73
C ILE A 266 -33.26 -46.47 -8.54
N ILE A 267 -32.95 -45.86 -7.37
CA ILE A 267 -33.79 -46.00 -6.18
C ILE A 267 -34.66 -44.74 -6.09
N THR A 268 -35.96 -44.91 -5.96
CA THR A 268 -36.91 -43.81 -6.04
C THR A 268 -37.91 -43.79 -4.92
N ASN A 269 -38.26 -42.57 -4.49
CA ASN A 269 -39.53 -42.24 -3.90
C ASN A 269 -40.36 -41.59 -5.03
N PRO A 270 -41.51 -42.19 -5.48
CA PRO A 270 -42.20 -41.72 -6.66
C PRO A 270 -42.63 -40.28 -6.68
N THR A 271 -42.84 -39.69 -5.53
CA THR A 271 -43.31 -38.30 -5.42
C THR A 271 -42.18 -37.27 -5.32
N HIS A 272 -41.03 -37.65 -4.77
CA HIS A 272 -40.03 -36.63 -4.41
C HIS A 272 -38.60 -36.94 -4.83
N TYR A 273 -38.08 -38.17 -4.64
CA TYR A 273 -36.65 -38.42 -4.75
C TYR A 273 -36.31 -39.47 -5.80
N SER A 274 -35.18 -39.29 -6.49
CA SER A 274 -34.59 -40.34 -7.31
C SER A 274 -33.06 -40.29 -7.19
N ILE A 275 -32.45 -41.42 -6.87
CA ILE A 275 -31.01 -41.59 -6.69
C ILE A 275 -30.54 -42.66 -7.70
N ALA A 276 -29.59 -42.30 -8.54
CA ALA A 276 -28.96 -43.18 -9.50
C ALA A 276 -27.66 -43.73 -8.93
N LEU A 277 -27.59 -45.04 -8.78
CA LEU A 277 -26.41 -45.73 -8.26
C LEU A 277 -25.73 -46.50 -9.40
N SER A 278 -24.41 -46.38 -9.47
CA SER A 278 -23.55 -47.19 -10.34
C SER A 278 -22.81 -48.23 -9.48
N TYR A 279 -22.83 -49.47 -9.89
CA TYR A 279 -22.08 -50.53 -9.26
C TYR A 279 -21.51 -51.46 -10.35
N GLU A 280 -20.19 -51.61 -10.34
CA GLU A 280 -19.49 -52.56 -11.23
C GLU A 280 -18.79 -53.64 -10.36
N ARG A 281 -18.61 -54.85 -10.97
CA ARG A 281 -17.95 -55.95 -10.25
C ARG A 281 -16.52 -55.58 -9.90
N GLY A 282 -16.19 -55.61 -8.63
CA GLY A 282 -14.89 -55.22 -8.09
C GLY A 282 -14.89 -53.91 -7.31
N MET A 283 -15.98 -53.12 -7.36
CA MET A 283 -16.17 -51.98 -6.48
C MET A 283 -16.51 -52.43 -5.06
N GLN A 284 -15.98 -51.71 -4.04
CA GLN A 284 -16.26 -51.98 -2.64
C GLN A 284 -17.69 -51.61 -2.28
N ALA A 285 -18.22 -50.52 -2.84
CA ALA A 285 -19.56 -50.04 -2.63
C ALA A 285 -20.13 -49.38 -3.90
N PRO A 286 -21.47 -49.31 -4.04
CA PRO A 286 -22.11 -48.50 -5.07
C PRO A 286 -21.84 -47.01 -4.90
N VAL A 287 -21.65 -46.32 -6.03
CA VAL A 287 -21.40 -44.86 -6.09
C VAL A 287 -22.65 -44.12 -6.56
N CYS A 288 -22.99 -43.04 -5.92
CA CYS A 288 -24.09 -42.16 -6.31
C CYS A 288 -23.66 -41.27 -7.48
N ILE A 289 -24.13 -41.53 -8.69
CA ILE A 289 -23.79 -40.76 -9.90
C ILE A 289 -24.79 -39.64 -10.21
N ALA A 290 -26.00 -39.73 -9.68
CA ALA A 290 -26.99 -38.65 -9.77
C ALA A 290 -28.02 -38.76 -8.64
N LYS A 291 -28.38 -37.62 -8.09
CA LYS A 291 -29.51 -37.51 -7.15
C LYS A 291 -30.38 -36.30 -7.48
N GLY A 292 -31.65 -36.36 -7.22
CA GLY A 292 -32.55 -35.26 -7.49
C GLY A 292 -33.86 -35.33 -6.73
N VAL A 293 -34.47 -34.16 -6.59
CA VAL A 293 -35.78 -33.95 -6.00
C VAL A 293 -36.75 -33.40 -7.04
N ASP A 294 -38.02 -33.73 -6.91
CA ASP A 294 -39.14 -33.26 -7.72
C ASP A 294 -38.88 -33.30 -9.24
N LEU A 295 -38.75 -32.15 -9.91
CA LEU A 295 -38.51 -32.07 -11.35
C LEU A 295 -37.20 -32.73 -11.78
N ILE A 296 -36.17 -32.70 -10.94
CA ILE A 296 -34.91 -33.37 -11.21
C ILE A 296 -35.07 -34.88 -11.09
N ALA A 297 -35.79 -35.36 -10.08
CA ALA A 297 -36.10 -36.76 -9.90
C ALA A 297 -36.92 -37.32 -11.06
N LEU A 298 -37.91 -36.56 -11.56
CA LEU A 298 -38.68 -36.90 -12.75
C LEU A 298 -37.76 -37.06 -13.98
N LYS A 299 -36.86 -36.13 -14.18
CA LYS A 299 -35.89 -36.18 -15.31
C LYS A 299 -34.94 -37.36 -15.25
N ILE A 300 -34.45 -37.71 -14.04
CA ILE A 300 -33.64 -38.91 -13.83
C ILE A 300 -34.42 -40.17 -14.24
N ARG A 301 -35.68 -40.31 -13.82
CA ARG A 301 -36.53 -41.44 -14.17
C ARG A 301 -36.83 -41.51 -15.65
N GLU A 302 -37.10 -40.36 -16.29
CA GLU A 302 -37.31 -40.30 -17.76
C GLU A 302 -36.08 -40.84 -18.54
N ILE A 303 -34.88 -40.37 -18.12
CA ILE A 303 -33.64 -40.84 -18.74
C ILE A 303 -33.39 -42.32 -18.44
N ALA A 304 -33.65 -42.78 -17.24
CA ALA A 304 -33.54 -44.18 -16.85
C ALA A 304 -34.47 -45.10 -17.72
N GLY A 305 -35.73 -44.67 -17.93
CA GLY A 305 -36.66 -45.36 -18.78
C GLY A 305 -36.19 -45.46 -20.23
N LYS A 306 -35.63 -44.39 -20.81
CA LYS A 306 -35.06 -44.37 -22.16
C LYS A 306 -33.89 -45.36 -22.35
N HIS A 307 -33.10 -45.56 -21.27
CA HIS A 307 -31.91 -46.43 -21.27
C HIS A 307 -32.16 -47.82 -20.66
N ASN A 308 -33.41 -48.20 -20.39
CA ASN A 308 -33.80 -49.47 -19.77
C ASN A 308 -33.07 -49.75 -18.44
N ILE A 309 -32.86 -48.71 -17.64
CA ILE A 309 -32.27 -48.84 -16.33
C ILE A 309 -33.38 -49.24 -15.34
N PRO A 310 -33.17 -50.26 -14.52
CA PRO A 310 -34.16 -50.69 -13.52
C PRO A 310 -34.43 -49.57 -12.50
N ILE A 311 -35.73 -49.33 -12.28
CA ILE A 311 -36.19 -48.37 -11.26
C ILE A 311 -36.83 -49.18 -10.16
N VAL A 312 -36.33 -49.05 -8.96
CA VAL A 312 -36.83 -49.71 -7.76
C VAL A 312 -37.42 -48.68 -6.79
N GLU A 313 -38.65 -48.90 -6.42
CA GLU A 313 -39.33 -48.04 -5.45
C GLU A 313 -39.01 -48.52 -4.04
N ASN A 314 -38.35 -47.61 -3.26
CA ASN A 314 -38.08 -47.80 -1.86
C ASN A 314 -38.03 -46.42 -1.16
N VAL A 315 -39.17 -46.02 -0.64
CA VAL A 315 -39.35 -44.67 -0.06
C VAL A 315 -38.39 -44.35 1.12
N PRO A 316 -38.24 -45.26 2.12
CA PRO A 316 -37.32 -45.00 3.23
C PRO A 316 -35.89 -44.87 2.77
N LEU A 317 -35.42 -45.80 1.92
CA LEU A 317 -34.03 -45.82 1.45
C LEU A 317 -33.71 -44.64 0.51
N ALA A 318 -34.66 -44.25 -0.35
CA ALA A 318 -34.49 -43.10 -1.21
C ALA A 318 -34.31 -41.79 -0.39
N ARG A 319 -35.08 -41.60 0.68
CA ARG A 319 -34.94 -40.46 1.59
C ARG A 319 -33.60 -40.46 2.33
N ALA A 320 -33.21 -41.62 2.85
CA ALA A 320 -31.93 -41.75 3.57
C ALA A 320 -30.75 -41.45 2.68
N LEU A 321 -30.68 -42.09 1.50
CA LEU A 321 -29.59 -41.89 0.54
C LEU A 321 -29.55 -40.43 0.02
N TYR A 322 -30.70 -39.81 -0.25
CA TYR A 322 -30.68 -38.39 -0.68
C TYR A 322 -30.08 -37.45 0.37
N ALA A 323 -30.31 -37.71 1.65
CA ALA A 323 -29.81 -36.89 2.76
C ALA A 323 -28.33 -37.14 3.09
N THR A 324 -27.86 -38.38 2.91
CA THR A 324 -26.55 -38.80 3.42
C THR A 324 -25.45 -38.94 2.36
N VAL A 325 -25.80 -39.10 1.07
CA VAL A 325 -24.83 -39.37 0.00
C VAL A 325 -24.68 -38.17 -0.93
N GLU A 326 -23.47 -37.73 -1.19
CA GLU A 326 -23.20 -36.75 -2.23
C GLU A 326 -22.95 -37.37 -3.61
N ILE A 327 -23.01 -36.57 -4.67
CA ILE A 327 -22.75 -37.02 -6.03
C ILE A 327 -21.28 -37.36 -6.16
N ASP A 328 -20.99 -38.48 -6.85
CA ASP A 328 -19.66 -39.08 -7.02
C ASP A 328 -19.08 -39.71 -5.76
N GLU A 329 -19.89 -39.89 -4.69
CA GLU A 329 -19.45 -40.54 -3.45
C GLU A 329 -20.04 -41.95 -3.33
N GLU A 330 -19.33 -42.80 -2.58
CA GLU A 330 -19.82 -44.10 -2.19
C GLU A 330 -20.94 -43.99 -1.17
N ILE A 331 -21.89 -44.91 -1.19
CA ILE A 331 -22.96 -44.93 -0.20
C ILE A 331 -22.37 -45.20 1.19
N PRO A 332 -22.95 -44.64 2.26
CA PRO A 332 -22.53 -44.93 3.64
C PRO A 332 -22.75 -46.43 4.01
N VAL A 333 -21.86 -46.94 4.87
CA VAL A 333 -21.90 -48.35 5.34
C VAL A 333 -23.26 -48.75 5.91
N GLU A 334 -23.96 -47.81 6.55
CA GLU A 334 -25.29 -47.99 7.12
C GLU A 334 -26.34 -48.46 6.09
N HIS A 335 -26.14 -48.13 4.81
CA HIS A 335 -27.07 -48.43 3.74
C HIS A 335 -26.62 -49.61 2.85
N TYR A 336 -25.44 -50.19 3.11
CA TYR A 336 -24.86 -51.26 2.27
C TYR A 336 -25.81 -52.44 2.12
N HIS A 337 -26.37 -52.93 3.24
CA HIS A 337 -27.23 -54.15 3.20
C HIS A 337 -28.47 -53.92 2.33
N ALA A 338 -29.18 -52.80 2.55
CA ALA A 338 -30.39 -52.48 1.81
C ALA A 338 -30.15 -52.27 0.29
N VAL A 339 -29.03 -51.62 -0.05
CA VAL A 339 -28.65 -51.36 -1.45
C VAL A 339 -28.13 -52.65 -2.09
N ALA A 340 -27.34 -53.45 -1.38
CA ALA A 340 -26.83 -54.74 -1.89
C ALA A 340 -27.97 -55.72 -2.26
N GLU A 341 -29.02 -55.76 -1.45
CA GLU A 341 -30.22 -56.55 -1.73
C GLU A 341 -30.89 -56.13 -3.06
N ILE A 342 -31.08 -54.82 -3.25
CA ILE A 342 -31.68 -54.25 -4.46
C ILE A 342 -30.75 -54.48 -5.68
N VAL A 343 -29.46 -54.21 -5.58
CA VAL A 343 -28.49 -54.41 -6.67
C VAL A 343 -28.42 -55.92 -7.03
N GLY A 344 -28.37 -56.78 -6.02
CA GLY A 344 -28.40 -58.25 -6.21
C GLY A 344 -29.61 -58.74 -6.94
N TYR A 345 -30.79 -58.27 -6.58
CA TYR A 345 -32.07 -58.58 -7.27
C TYR A 345 -32.04 -58.12 -8.73
N VAL A 346 -31.64 -56.89 -8.99
CA VAL A 346 -31.55 -56.31 -10.34
C VAL A 346 -30.53 -57.07 -11.23
N MET A 347 -29.36 -57.41 -10.66
CA MET A 347 -28.35 -58.21 -11.41
C MET A 347 -28.80 -59.64 -11.67
N GLY A 348 -29.56 -60.23 -10.75
CA GLY A 348 -30.22 -61.56 -10.95
C GLY A 348 -31.22 -61.55 -12.08
N LEU A 349 -32.09 -60.54 -12.18
CA LEU A 349 -33.02 -60.33 -13.27
C LEU A 349 -32.34 -60.19 -14.64
N LYS A 350 -31.25 -59.45 -14.73
CA LYS A 350 -30.45 -59.31 -15.98
C LYS A 350 -29.86 -60.63 -16.42
N ARG A 351 -29.40 -61.53 -15.52
CA ARG A 351 -28.92 -62.87 -15.85
C ARG A 351 -30.04 -63.79 -16.38
N GLY A 352 -31.21 -63.77 -15.75
CA GLY A 352 -32.36 -64.56 -16.19
C GLY A 352 -32.91 -64.17 -17.58
N ALA A 353 -32.85 -62.86 -17.91
CA ALA A 353 -33.27 -62.34 -19.22
C ALA A 353 -32.25 -62.65 -20.32
N SER A 354 -30.94 -62.75 -20.04
CA SER A 354 -29.94 -63.16 -21.04
C SER A 354 -29.95 -64.66 -21.31
N ALA A 355 -30.26 -65.47 -20.32
CA ALA A 355 -30.38 -66.93 -20.47
C ALA A 355 -31.65 -67.38 -21.26
N ARG A 356 -32.66 -66.53 -21.46
CA ARG A 356 -33.84 -66.81 -22.25
C ARG A 356 -33.70 -66.33 -23.73
N ARG A 357 -32.60 -65.69 -24.12
CA ARG A 357 -32.34 -65.21 -25.47
C ARG A 357 -31.28 -66.08 -26.24
N THR A 358 -30.68 -67.05 -25.59
CA THR A 358 -29.88 -68.11 -26.21
C THR A 358 -30.72 -69.38 -26.28
#